data_8c2d967a1d11cdd571dd3bb966a57fa7
#
_entry.id   8c2d967a1d11cdd571dd3bb966a57fa7
#
_cell.length_a   1.000
_cell.length_b   1.000
_cell.length_c   1.000
_cell.angle_alpha   90.00
_cell.angle_beta   90.00
_cell.angle_gamma   90.00
#
_symmetry.space_group_name_H-M   'P 1'
#
loop_
_entity.id
_entity.type
_entity.pdbx_description
1 polymer ?
#
loop_
_entity_poly.entity_id
_entity_poly.type
_entity_poly.pdbx_seq_one_letter_code
_entity_poly.pdbx_strand_id
1 'polypeptide(L)'
;MSGRLLRSVCTAALAVLAAIPCAAPAGAEPPPVTAPQDDSGDVSGDVSEGAPESAESASLDEGAPRGVSELLTEMRKLYQQAEEATEAYNATEVKLAAQRAEAKKVGAGLSDARAALVRGRARAGQLARQQYRGTSELSSYVQLLLTDDPQRALDQKHLMDRAQRERLSTIARLTNGEKQADALAAQSRKALDERKALAAEQRKRRDTVRAKLADVEKMLASLTTEQIAAIAKREDADTDEAQEKLITSGALGEAAEGDVSPGGSARAPSAAGEEALTYAVGQIGKPYLWGAEGPDAYDCSGLTWRAWTRAGVGVPRTSQEQWAELPRVELSELRPGDLVVYFPKATHVAMYLGGGKVVHAPRPGARVKVSPLASNPLLGAVRPDPDADSLDAASYVPPELPPGATEGDDTGNDSQSAPAG
;
A
#
# COMPACT_ATOMS: atom_id res chain seq x y z
N MET A 1 -45.38 6.79 -35.07
CA MET A 1 -45.00 5.80 -36.11
C MET A 1 -43.60 5.36 -35.72
N SER A 2 -43.54 4.23 -35.07
CA SER A 2 -43.04 2.92 -35.54
C SER A 2 -41.55 2.95 -35.79
N GLY A 3 -40.70 2.13 -35.24
CA GLY A 3 -40.75 0.85 -34.53
C GLY A 3 -39.34 0.37 -34.28
N ARG A 4 -39.14 -0.27 -33.16
CA ARG A 4 -38.67 -1.63 -32.89
C ARG A 4 -37.54 -2.23 -33.76
N LEU A 5 -36.46 -2.71 -33.13
CA LEU A 5 -36.08 -4.11 -32.91
C LEU A 5 -34.61 -4.14 -32.44
N LEU A 6 -34.30 -4.46 -31.20
CA LEU A 6 -33.92 -5.77 -30.67
C LEU A 6 -33.06 -6.66 -31.60
N ARG A 7 -31.84 -6.95 -31.15
CA ARG A 7 -31.35 -8.35 -31.15
C ARG A 7 -30.11 -8.49 -30.25
N SER A 8 -30.29 -9.26 -29.18
CA SER A 8 -29.29 -9.93 -28.36
C SER A 8 -28.46 -10.89 -29.21
N VAL A 9 -27.14 -10.92 -28.98
CA VAL A 9 -26.32 -12.08 -29.33
C VAL A 9 -25.50 -12.43 -28.11
N CYS A 10 -25.91 -13.49 -27.45
CA CYS A 10 -25.08 -14.28 -26.53
C CYS A 10 -24.02 -14.99 -27.35
N THR A 11 -22.75 -14.85 -26.98
CA THR A 11 -21.71 -15.80 -27.38
C THR A 11 -21.00 -16.29 -26.14
N ALA A 12 -21.21 -17.57 -25.87
CA ALA A 12 -20.54 -18.37 -24.86
C ALA A 12 -19.06 -18.51 -25.24
N ALA A 13 -18.15 -18.18 -24.32
CA ALA A 13 -16.75 -18.53 -24.44
C ALA A 13 -16.47 -19.84 -23.69
N LEU A 14 -16.19 -20.88 -24.46
CA LEU A 14 -15.69 -22.17 -23.99
C LEU A 14 -14.33 -21.98 -23.30
N ALA A 15 -14.26 -22.39 -22.02
CA ALA A 15 -13.01 -22.61 -21.31
C ALA A 15 -12.40 -23.95 -21.75
N VAL A 16 -11.29 -23.90 -22.46
CA VAL A 16 -10.43 -25.08 -22.70
C VAL A 16 -9.43 -25.18 -21.56
N LEU A 17 -9.68 -26.08 -20.63
CA LEU A 17 -8.71 -26.55 -19.64
C LEU A 17 -7.72 -27.50 -20.32
N ALA A 18 -6.52 -27.01 -20.63
CA ALA A 18 -5.39 -27.88 -20.98
C ALA A 18 -4.69 -28.33 -19.69
N ALA A 19 -4.95 -29.57 -19.30
CA ALA A 19 -4.22 -30.26 -18.25
C ALA A 19 -2.81 -30.63 -18.80
N ILE A 20 -1.77 -30.01 -18.22
CA ILE A 20 -0.37 -30.44 -18.43
C ILE A 20 -0.02 -31.38 -17.29
N PRO A 21 0.37 -32.65 -17.54
CA PRO A 21 0.84 -33.54 -16.49
C PRO A 21 2.24 -33.09 -16.05
N CYS A 22 2.35 -32.73 -14.77
CA CYS A 22 3.62 -32.45 -14.10
C CYS A 22 4.30 -33.79 -13.79
N ALA A 23 5.31 -34.17 -14.55
CA ALA A 23 6.20 -35.27 -14.20
C ALA A 23 7.14 -34.82 -13.08
N ALA A 24 7.06 -35.46 -11.93
CA ALA A 24 7.99 -35.28 -10.82
C ALA A 24 9.34 -35.96 -11.16
N PRO A 25 10.49 -35.30 -10.91
CA PRO A 25 11.75 -36.01 -10.90
C PRO A 25 11.91 -36.79 -9.58
N ALA A 26 12.35 -38.03 -9.72
CA ALA A 26 12.62 -38.97 -8.65
C ALA A 26 13.69 -38.46 -7.67
N GLY A 27 13.53 -38.89 -6.41
CA GLY A 27 14.27 -38.47 -5.27
C GLY A 27 15.78 -38.63 -5.33
N ALA A 28 16.42 -37.71 -4.64
CA ALA A 28 17.75 -37.91 -4.06
C ALA A 28 17.57 -37.72 -2.55
N GLU A 29 17.75 -38.81 -1.80
CA GLU A 29 17.85 -38.79 -0.33
C GLU A 29 19.07 -37.97 0.10
N PRO A 30 18.95 -37.14 1.13
CA PRO A 30 20.12 -36.52 1.74
C PRO A 30 20.85 -37.52 2.64
N PRO A 31 22.20 -37.45 2.77
CA PRO A 31 22.98 -38.34 3.63
C PRO A 31 22.71 -38.06 5.11
N PRO A 32 22.88 -39.08 5.99
CA PRO A 32 22.62 -38.94 7.42
C PRO A 32 23.63 -38.03 8.10
N VAL A 33 23.11 -37.09 8.88
CA VAL A 33 23.90 -36.22 9.75
C VAL A 33 24.31 -37.02 10.99
N THR A 34 25.59 -37.30 11.11
CA THR A 34 26.20 -37.84 12.33
C THR A 34 26.24 -36.74 13.41
N ALA A 35 25.68 -37.05 14.56
CA ALA A 35 25.78 -36.24 15.78
C ALA A 35 27.23 -36.21 16.30
N PRO A 36 27.71 -35.09 16.85
CA PRO A 36 28.98 -35.07 17.57
C PRO A 36 28.81 -35.70 18.95
N GLN A 37 29.74 -36.58 19.30
CA GLN A 37 29.88 -37.22 20.61
C GLN A 37 30.36 -36.18 21.62
N ASP A 38 29.75 -36.26 22.84
CA ASP A 38 30.21 -35.61 24.05
C ASP A 38 31.62 -36.10 24.42
N ASP A 39 32.55 -35.17 24.58
CA ASP A 39 33.82 -35.40 25.24
C ASP A 39 33.78 -34.71 26.61
N SER A 40 33.54 -35.49 27.63
CA SER A 40 33.59 -35.13 29.04
C SER A 40 35.02 -35.05 29.50
N GLY A 41 35.55 -33.83 29.56
CA GLY A 41 36.85 -33.53 30.23
C GLY A 41 36.61 -32.93 31.62
N ASP A 42 36.78 -33.77 32.60
CA ASP A 42 36.84 -33.46 34.02
C ASP A 42 38.10 -32.62 34.34
N VAL A 43 37.94 -31.40 34.89
CA VAL A 43 39.02 -30.70 35.61
C VAL A 43 38.44 -30.06 36.88
N SER A 44 38.70 -30.72 37.98
CA SER A 44 38.59 -30.22 39.33
C SER A 44 39.55 -29.06 39.59
N GLY A 45 39.06 -27.97 40.12
CA GLY A 45 39.85 -26.81 40.58
C GLY A 45 39.08 -26.01 41.61
N ASP A 46 39.29 -26.36 42.83
CA ASP A 46 38.89 -25.71 44.08
C ASP A 46 39.42 -24.26 44.17
N VAL A 47 38.66 -23.29 44.73
CA VAL A 47 39.01 -22.42 45.86
C VAL A 47 38.05 -21.20 45.96
N SER A 48 37.30 -21.19 47.08
CA SER A 48 37.19 -20.10 48.08
C SER A 48 36.40 -18.81 47.78
N GLU A 49 35.32 -18.69 48.52
CA GLU A 49 34.81 -17.58 49.34
C GLU A 49 34.84 -16.14 48.85
N GLY A 50 33.68 -15.58 48.80
CA GLY A 50 33.43 -14.15 48.78
C GLY A 50 31.98 -13.79 48.44
N ALA A 51 31.05 -13.96 49.38
CA ALA A 51 29.77 -13.26 49.31
C ALA A 51 29.96 -11.77 49.60
N PRO A 52 29.14 -10.87 48.99
CA PRO A 52 28.04 -10.37 49.77
C PRO A 52 26.68 -10.39 49.05
N GLU A 53 25.70 -10.64 49.90
CA GLU A 53 24.29 -10.40 49.79
C GLU A 53 23.89 -9.18 48.95
N SER A 54 22.94 -9.36 48.11
CA SER A 54 21.69 -8.63 47.88
C SER A 54 21.22 -8.85 46.45
N ALA A 55 20.80 -10.07 46.11
CA ALA A 55 19.87 -10.25 44.98
C ALA A 55 18.46 -10.20 45.57
N GLU A 56 17.87 -9.02 45.50
CA GLU A 56 16.46 -8.79 45.66
C GLU A 56 15.75 -9.60 44.60
N SER A 57 15.27 -10.77 45.00
CA SER A 57 14.37 -11.61 44.22
C SER A 57 13.12 -10.79 43.95
N ALA A 58 13.03 -10.20 42.78
CA ALA A 58 11.75 -9.80 42.21
C ALA A 58 10.94 -11.09 42.02
N SER A 59 10.25 -11.50 43.07
CA SER A 59 9.16 -12.45 43.01
C SER A 59 8.14 -11.81 42.10
N LEU A 60 7.97 -12.40 40.91
CA LEU A 60 6.81 -12.13 40.06
C LEU A 60 5.58 -12.50 40.90
N ASP A 61 4.89 -11.46 41.39
CA ASP A 61 3.60 -11.58 42.06
C ASP A 61 2.54 -11.96 41.00
N GLU A 62 2.40 -13.25 40.77
CA GLU A 62 1.40 -13.83 39.85
C GLU A 62 -0.02 -13.85 40.44
N GLY A 63 -0.38 -12.97 41.36
CA GLY A 63 -1.66 -13.10 42.10
C GLY A 63 -2.43 -11.84 42.41
N ALA A 64 -1.94 -10.63 42.18
CA ALA A 64 -2.72 -9.42 42.41
C ALA A 64 -3.60 -9.09 41.21
N PRO A 65 -4.91 -8.78 41.35
CA PRO A 65 -5.74 -8.33 40.23
C PRO A 65 -5.18 -7.01 39.68
N ARG A 66 -4.72 -7.03 38.42
CA ARG A 66 -4.22 -5.83 37.76
C ARG A 66 -5.26 -4.72 37.80
N GLY A 67 -4.84 -3.50 38.11
CA GLY A 67 -5.74 -2.35 38.14
C GLY A 67 -6.29 -2.00 36.76
N VAL A 68 -7.50 -1.45 36.69
CA VAL A 68 -8.15 -1.08 35.43
C VAL A 68 -7.27 -0.14 34.58
N SER A 69 -6.56 0.79 35.21
CA SER A 69 -5.67 1.73 34.50
C SER A 69 -4.46 1.04 33.90
N GLU A 70 -3.94 -0.01 34.54
CA GLU A 70 -2.84 -0.81 34.02
C GLU A 70 -3.28 -1.66 32.83
N LEU A 71 -4.45 -2.31 32.93
CA LEU A 71 -5.06 -3.07 31.85
C LEU A 71 -5.36 -2.19 30.63
N LEU A 72 -5.91 -0.98 30.83
CA LEU A 72 -6.14 -0.02 29.75
C LEU A 72 -4.84 0.40 29.06
N THR A 73 -3.79 0.65 29.85
CA THR A 73 -2.46 1.03 29.31
C THR A 73 -1.87 -0.09 28.47
N GLU A 74 -1.96 -1.34 28.93
CA GLU A 74 -1.47 -2.51 28.21
C GLU A 74 -2.28 -2.73 26.92
N MET A 75 -3.60 -2.61 26.99
CA MET A 75 -4.50 -2.73 25.83
C MET A 75 -4.19 -1.65 24.78
N ARG A 76 -4.08 -0.38 25.17
CA ARG A 76 -3.69 0.72 24.26
C ARG A 76 -2.35 0.45 23.56
N LYS A 77 -1.37 -0.08 24.31
CA LYS A 77 -0.07 -0.46 23.75
C LYS A 77 -0.17 -1.58 22.74
N LEU A 78 -0.97 -2.61 22.99
CA LEU A 78 -1.17 -3.72 22.05
C LEU A 78 -1.85 -3.25 20.76
N TYR A 79 -2.90 -2.43 20.87
CA TYR A 79 -3.57 -1.84 19.71
C TYR A 79 -2.61 -0.97 18.88
N GLN A 80 -1.84 -0.09 19.54
CA GLN A 80 -0.84 0.73 18.84
C GLN A 80 0.20 -0.11 18.11
N GLN A 81 0.65 -1.23 18.69
CA GLN A 81 1.57 -2.17 18.03
C GLN A 81 0.91 -2.86 16.83
N ALA A 82 -0.37 -3.19 16.92
CA ALA A 82 -1.13 -3.78 15.81
C ALA A 82 -1.30 -2.77 14.66
N GLU A 83 -1.61 -1.51 14.97
CA GLU A 83 -1.68 -0.43 13.97
C GLU A 83 -0.32 -0.16 13.31
N GLU A 84 0.76 -0.08 14.08
CA GLU A 84 2.12 0.07 13.54
C GLU A 84 2.49 -1.09 12.59
N ALA A 85 2.13 -2.32 12.94
CA ALA A 85 2.35 -3.48 12.09
C ALA A 85 1.48 -3.44 10.81
N THR A 86 0.24 -2.99 10.93
CA THR A 86 -0.70 -2.82 9.81
C THR A 86 -0.17 -1.80 8.80
N GLU A 87 0.26 -0.63 9.27
CA GLU A 87 0.78 0.40 8.39
C GLU A 87 2.09 -0.04 7.69
N ALA A 88 2.96 -0.77 8.39
CA ALA A 88 4.14 -1.36 7.80
C ALA A 88 3.80 -2.42 6.72
N TYR A 89 2.71 -3.17 6.90
CA TYR A 89 2.19 -4.07 5.88
C TYR A 89 1.66 -3.29 4.67
N ASN A 90 0.83 -2.27 4.89
CA ASN A 90 0.25 -1.42 3.85
C ASN A 90 1.32 -0.76 2.99
N ALA A 91 2.38 -0.20 3.60
CA ALA A 91 3.52 0.37 2.88
C ALA A 91 4.22 -0.66 1.97
N THR A 92 4.31 -1.92 2.42
CA THR A 92 4.91 -3.01 1.63
C THR A 92 3.98 -3.42 0.48
N GLU A 93 2.65 -3.41 0.68
CA GLU A 93 1.66 -3.68 -0.38
C GLU A 93 1.77 -2.64 -1.51
N VAL A 94 1.82 -1.35 -1.17
CA VAL A 94 2.00 -0.25 -2.15
C VAL A 94 3.27 -0.47 -2.98
N LYS A 95 4.40 -0.73 -2.32
CA LYS A 95 5.67 -1.01 -3.01
C LYS A 95 5.59 -2.23 -3.92
N LEU A 96 4.96 -3.30 -3.46
CA LEU A 96 4.78 -4.53 -4.25
C LEU A 96 3.88 -4.29 -5.46
N ALA A 97 2.80 -3.51 -5.32
CA ALA A 97 1.92 -3.14 -6.42
C ALA A 97 2.67 -2.32 -7.48
N ALA A 98 3.43 -1.31 -7.08
CA ALA A 98 4.26 -0.50 -7.96
C ALA A 98 5.30 -1.37 -8.69
N GLN A 99 5.99 -2.27 -7.97
CA GLN A 99 6.99 -3.17 -8.57
C GLN A 99 6.37 -4.20 -9.53
N ARG A 100 5.14 -4.66 -9.28
CA ARG A 100 4.38 -5.50 -10.22
C ARG A 100 4.08 -4.77 -11.51
N ALA A 101 3.67 -3.50 -11.44
CA ALA A 101 3.39 -2.66 -12.60
C ALA A 101 4.67 -2.42 -13.43
N GLU A 102 5.79 -2.09 -12.80
CA GLU A 102 7.08 -1.89 -13.46
C GLU A 102 7.59 -3.18 -14.11
N ALA A 103 7.54 -4.31 -13.43
CA ALA A 103 7.93 -5.60 -13.98
C ALA A 103 7.09 -5.98 -15.23
N LYS A 104 5.78 -5.66 -15.22
CA LYS A 104 4.90 -5.85 -16.38
C LYS A 104 5.32 -4.98 -17.56
N LYS A 105 5.62 -3.70 -17.31
CA LYS A 105 6.07 -2.73 -18.34
C LYS A 105 7.39 -3.15 -18.97
N VAL A 106 8.40 -3.50 -18.16
CA VAL A 106 9.70 -3.97 -18.63
C VAL A 106 9.55 -5.28 -19.40
N GLY A 107 8.71 -6.20 -18.94
CA GLY A 107 8.42 -7.48 -19.61
C GLY A 107 7.80 -7.28 -21.00
N ALA A 108 6.86 -6.37 -21.15
CA ALA A 108 6.26 -6.00 -22.43
C ALA A 108 7.32 -5.42 -23.39
N GLY A 109 8.12 -4.45 -22.91
CA GLY A 109 9.21 -3.87 -23.69
C GLY A 109 10.24 -4.91 -24.16
N LEU A 110 10.58 -5.88 -23.33
CA LEU A 110 11.47 -7.00 -23.70
C LEU A 110 10.85 -7.88 -24.81
N SER A 111 9.55 -8.18 -24.70
CA SER A 111 8.82 -8.94 -25.73
C SER A 111 8.86 -8.21 -27.08
N ASP A 112 8.58 -6.92 -27.09
CA ASP A 112 8.59 -6.09 -28.31
C ASP A 112 9.98 -5.99 -28.93
N ALA A 113 11.02 -5.79 -28.10
CA ALA A 113 12.40 -5.73 -28.55
C ALA A 113 12.85 -7.07 -29.18
N ARG A 114 12.49 -8.21 -28.57
CA ARG A 114 12.76 -9.54 -29.12
C ARG A 114 12.05 -9.78 -30.45
N ALA A 115 10.77 -9.39 -30.56
CA ALA A 115 10.01 -9.48 -31.80
C ALA A 115 10.61 -8.60 -32.91
N ALA A 116 11.04 -7.38 -32.58
CA ALA A 116 11.72 -6.48 -33.52
C ALA A 116 13.06 -7.07 -34.00
N LEU A 117 13.82 -7.69 -33.09
CA LEU A 117 15.09 -8.34 -33.41
C LEU A 117 14.90 -9.54 -34.36
N VAL A 118 13.88 -10.38 -34.12
CA VAL A 118 13.52 -11.48 -35.02
C VAL A 118 13.20 -10.98 -36.44
N ARG A 119 12.36 -9.93 -36.53
CA ARG A 119 12.04 -9.30 -37.83
C ARG A 119 13.27 -8.69 -38.50
N GLY A 120 14.13 -8.05 -37.72
CA GLY A 120 15.38 -7.48 -38.21
C GLY A 120 16.32 -8.53 -38.75
N ARG A 121 16.52 -9.65 -38.03
CA ARG A 121 17.34 -10.80 -38.48
C ARG A 121 16.77 -11.44 -39.75
N ALA A 122 15.45 -11.57 -39.87
CA ALA A 122 14.81 -12.08 -41.08
C ALA A 122 15.09 -11.19 -42.29
N ARG A 123 14.99 -9.84 -42.16
CA ARG A 123 15.33 -8.89 -43.23
C ARG A 123 16.81 -8.95 -43.64
N ALA A 124 17.71 -9.00 -42.66
CA ALA A 124 19.13 -9.14 -42.91
C ALA A 124 19.46 -10.47 -43.66
N GLY A 125 18.79 -11.56 -43.27
CA GLY A 125 18.91 -12.83 -43.98
C GLY A 125 18.38 -12.80 -45.42
N GLN A 126 17.33 -12.03 -45.70
CA GLN A 126 16.86 -11.79 -47.08
C GLN A 126 17.88 -11.01 -47.90
N LEU A 127 18.43 -9.94 -47.36
CA LEU A 127 19.50 -9.16 -48.00
C LEU A 127 20.73 -10.01 -48.31
N ALA A 128 21.18 -10.83 -47.36
CA ALA A 128 22.32 -11.73 -47.55
C ALA A 128 22.06 -12.76 -48.67
N ARG A 129 20.85 -13.34 -48.76
CA ARG A 129 20.46 -14.26 -49.82
C ARG A 129 20.40 -13.59 -51.19
N GLN A 130 19.91 -12.35 -51.27
CA GLN A 130 19.87 -11.56 -52.50
C GLN A 130 21.28 -11.30 -53.02
N GLN A 131 22.23 -10.98 -52.15
CA GLN A 131 23.64 -10.81 -52.51
C GLN A 131 24.31 -12.07 -52.98
N TYR A 132 24.03 -13.20 -52.33
CA TYR A 132 24.59 -14.49 -52.76
C TYR A 132 24.06 -14.95 -54.12
N ARG A 133 22.84 -14.58 -54.50
CA ARG A 133 22.22 -14.92 -55.81
C ARG A 133 22.49 -13.91 -56.89
N GLY A 134 22.78 -12.66 -56.57
CA GLY A 134 23.09 -11.60 -57.50
C GLY A 134 24.59 -11.43 -57.62
N THR A 135 25.14 -11.70 -58.74
CA THR A 135 26.49 -11.39 -59.24
C THR A 135 27.51 -10.92 -58.23
N SER A 136 28.69 -11.51 -58.23
CA SER A 136 29.85 -11.09 -57.44
C SER A 136 30.04 -9.54 -57.51
N GLU A 137 30.41 -8.89 -56.42
CA GLU A 137 30.70 -7.45 -56.38
C GLU A 137 31.67 -7.00 -57.45
N LEU A 138 32.61 -7.90 -57.83
CA LEU A 138 33.50 -7.74 -58.95
C LEU A 138 32.76 -7.50 -60.29
N SER A 139 31.63 -8.17 -60.51
CA SER A 139 30.83 -8.00 -61.73
C SER A 139 30.22 -6.62 -61.86
N SER A 140 29.80 -6.00 -60.76
CA SER A 140 29.22 -4.66 -60.78
C SER A 140 30.25 -3.57 -60.98
N TYR A 141 31.47 -3.71 -60.41
CA TYR A 141 32.57 -2.78 -60.67
C TYR A 141 33.12 -2.94 -62.08
N VAL A 142 33.19 -4.17 -62.60
CA VAL A 142 33.61 -4.42 -63.99
C VAL A 142 32.59 -3.85 -64.97
N GLN A 143 31.30 -3.99 -64.73
CA GLN A 143 30.26 -3.37 -65.54
C GLN A 143 30.35 -1.82 -65.49
N LEU A 144 30.65 -1.23 -64.36
CA LEU A 144 30.86 0.22 -64.20
C LEU A 144 32.04 0.70 -65.05
N LEU A 145 33.15 -0.04 -65.04
CA LEU A 145 34.37 0.28 -65.79
C LEU A 145 34.20 0.06 -67.31
N LEU A 146 33.30 -0.81 -67.76
CA LEU A 146 32.99 -1.13 -69.15
C LEU A 146 31.86 -0.30 -69.73
N THR A 147 31.31 0.69 -68.99
CA THR A 147 30.18 1.51 -69.44
C THR A 147 30.73 2.74 -70.21
N ASP A 148 30.38 2.87 -71.46
CA ASP A 148 30.75 4.03 -72.32
C ASP A 148 29.88 5.27 -72.10
N ASP A 149 28.79 5.15 -71.29
CA ASP A 149 27.86 6.23 -70.97
C ASP A 149 28.11 6.77 -69.57
N PRO A 150 28.62 8.03 -69.43
CA PRO A 150 28.90 8.64 -68.14
C PRO A 150 27.68 8.79 -67.21
N GLN A 151 26.49 8.97 -67.74
CA GLN A 151 25.26 9.12 -66.93
C GLN A 151 24.87 7.76 -66.32
N ARG A 152 24.90 6.68 -67.09
CA ARG A 152 24.66 5.33 -66.56
C ARG A 152 25.68 4.92 -65.53
N ALA A 153 26.93 5.31 -65.67
CA ALA A 153 27.98 5.07 -64.67
C ALA A 153 27.67 5.77 -63.35
N LEU A 154 27.20 7.00 -63.38
CA LEU A 154 26.81 7.78 -62.21
C LEU A 154 25.56 7.17 -61.52
N ASP A 155 24.55 6.81 -62.29
CA ASP A 155 23.34 6.18 -61.76
C ASP A 155 23.65 4.84 -61.08
N GLN A 156 24.53 4.03 -61.67
CA GLN A 156 24.95 2.76 -61.10
C GLN A 156 25.75 2.97 -59.80
N LYS A 157 26.63 3.98 -59.76
CA LYS A 157 27.33 4.37 -58.54
C LYS A 157 26.35 4.81 -57.42
N HIS A 158 25.37 5.64 -57.75
CA HIS A 158 24.33 6.06 -56.77
C HIS A 158 23.55 4.86 -56.22
N LEU A 159 23.20 3.88 -57.04
CA LEU A 159 22.54 2.65 -56.59
C LEU A 159 23.42 1.82 -55.67
N MET A 160 24.72 1.68 -55.99
CA MET A 160 25.69 1.00 -55.14
C MET A 160 25.86 1.70 -53.78
N ASP A 161 26.04 3.04 -53.77
CA ASP A 161 26.19 3.83 -52.53
C ASP A 161 24.92 3.73 -51.66
N ARG A 162 23.75 3.67 -52.29
CA ARG A 162 22.48 3.49 -51.58
C ARG A 162 22.39 2.10 -50.97
N ALA A 163 22.73 1.05 -51.71
CA ALA A 163 22.74 -0.33 -51.22
C ALA A 163 23.74 -0.51 -50.07
N GLN A 164 24.90 0.11 -50.14
CA GLN A 164 25.90 0.07 -49.10
C GLN A 164 25.44 0.77 -47.81
N ARG A 165 24.84 1.95 -47.95
CA ARG A 165 24.23 2.67 -46.82
C ARG A 165 23.09 1.86 -46.15
N GLU A 166 22.26 1.20 -46.95
CA GLU A 166 21.18 0.34 -46.43
C GLU A 166 21.72 -0.88 -45.65
N ARG A 167 22.81 -1.49 -46.14
CA ARG A 167 23.52 -2.57 -45.39
C ARG A 167 24.02 -2.10 -44.05
N LEU A 168 24.79 -0.99 -44.03
CA LEU A 168 25.34 -0.43 -42.80
C LEU A 168 24.24 -0.06 -41.80
N SER A 169 23.13 0.54 -42.28
CA SER A 169 21.99 0.87 -41.44
C SER A 169 21.29 -0.37 -40.89
N THR A 170 21.22 -1.45 -41.63
CA THR A 170 20.64 -2.71 -41.20
C THR A 170 21.49 -3.37 -40.12
N ILE A 171 22.81 -3.43 -40.32
CA ILE A 171 23.75 -3.95 -39.30
C ILE A 171 23.66 -3.11 -38.03
N ALA A 172 23.71 -1.78 -38.14
CA ALA A 172 23.58 -0.89 -36.98
C ALA A 172 22.28 -1.11 -36.21
N ARG A 173 21.14 -1.25 -36.93
CA ARG A 173 19.84 -1.53 -36.29
C ARG A 173 19.82 -2.88 -35.58
N LEU A 174 20.42 -3.93 -36.16
CA LEU A 174 20.52 -5.22 -35.50
C LEU A 174 21.39 -5.19 -34.25
N THR A 175 22.58 -4.59 -34.32
CA THR A 175 23.48 -4.49 -33.19
C THR A 175 22.84 -3.66 -32.03
N ASN A 176 22.18 -2.55 -32.38
CA ASN A 176 21.47 -1.76 -31.38
C ASN A 176 20.26 -2.49 -30.81
N GLY A 177 19.52 -3.23 -31.65
CA GLY A 177 18.40 -4.05 -31.19
C GLY A 177 18.83 -5.18 -30.26
N GLU A 178 19.97 -5.81 -30.49
CA GLU A 178 20.56 -6.82 -29.59
C GLU A 178 20.94 -6.20 -28.25
N LYS A 179 21.67 -5.09 -28.25
CA LYS A 179 22.03 -4.37 -27.02
C LYS A 179 20.79 -3.94 -26.21
N GLN A 180 19.75 -3.46 -26.89
CA GLN A 180 18.50 -3.08 -26.24
C GLN A 180 17.77 -4.29 -25.64
N ALA A 181 17.70 -5.41 -26.36
CA ALA A 181 17.07 -6.63 -25.85
C ALA A 181 17.83 -7.20 -24.64
N ASP A 182 19.16 -7.17 -24.66
CA ASP A 182 19.99 -7.62 -23.55
C ASP A 182 19.83 -6.71 -22.30
N ALA A 183 19.81 -5.38 -22.50
CA ALA A 183 19.56 -4.43 -21.41
C ALA A 183 18.17 -4.65 -20.78
N LEU A 184 17.12 -4.79 -21.59
CA LEU A 184 15.77 -5.07 -21.10
C LEU A 184 15.67 -6.44 -20.43
N ALA A 185 16.41 -7.46 -20.90
CA ALA A 185 16.47 -8.76 -20.24
C ALA A 185 17.12 -8.68 -18.86
N ALA A 186 18.18 -7.89 -18.71
CA ALA A 186 18.80 -7.64 -17.41
C ALA A 186 17.86 -6.89 -16.46
N GLN A 187 17.19 -5.84 -16.94
CA GLN A 187 16.19 -5.11 -16.16
C GLN A 187 15.01 -5.99 -15.74
N SER A 188 14.53 -6.86 -16.63
CA SER A 188 13.43 -7.80 -16.33
C SER A 188 13.80 -8.78 -15.22
N ARG A 189 15.04 -9.30 -15.22
CA ARG A 189 15.53 -10.17 -14.14
C ARG A 189 15.59 -9.43 -12.83
N LYS A 190 16.18 -8.22 -12.81
CA LYS A 190 16.25 -7.38 -11.62
C LYS A 190 14.86 -7.08 -11.06
N ALA A 191 13.91 -6.64 -11.89
CA ALA A 191 12.53 -6.37 -11.49
C ALA A 191 11.83 -7.61 -10.92
N LEU A 192 12.11 -8.81 -11.45
CA LEU A 192 11.58 -10.06 -10.92
C LEU A 192 12.14 -10.38 -9.53
N ASP A 193 13.44 -10.18 -9.31
CA ASP A 193 14.09 -10.48 -8.04
C ASP A 193 13.64 -9.49 -6.95
N GLU A 194 13.52 -8.20 -7.27
CA GLU A 194 12.94 -7.19 -6.38
C GLU A 194 11.48 -7.52 -6.01
N ARG A 195 10.67 -7.95 -6.98
CA ARG A 195 9.30 -8.40 -6.73
C ARG A 195 9.24 -9.60 -5.79
N LYS A 196 10.14 -10.57 -5.95
CA LYS A 196 10.22 -11.74 -5.05
C LYS A 196 10.61 -11.33 -3.63
N ALA A 197 11.58 -10.43 -3.48
CA ALA A 197 12.01 -9.92 -2.18
C ALA A 197 10.87 -9.17 -1.47
N LEU A 198 10.17 -8.26 -2.18
CA LEU A 198 9.01 -7.55 -1.64
C LEU A 198 7.86 -8.49 -1.29
N ALA A 199 7.60 -9.52 -2.08
CA ALA A 199 6.56 -10.51 -1.75
C ALA A 199 6.92 -11.36 -0.51
N ALA A 200 8.19 -11.64 -0.27
CA ALA A 200 8.65 -12.29 0.95
C ALA A 200 8.50 -11.36 2.17
N GLU A 201 8.88 -10.08 2.02
CA GLU A 201 8.72 -9.07 3.06
C GLU A 201 7.23 -8.86 3.40
N GLN A 202 6.36 -8.76 2.42
CA GLN A 202 4.90 -8.66 2.62
C GLN A 202 4.35 -9.83 3.44
N ARG A 203 4.77 -11.06 3.14
CA ARG A 203 4.36 -12.23 3.93
C ARG A 203 4.79 -12.09 5.39
N LYS A 204 6.05 -11.70 5.64
CA LYS A 204 6.57 -11.46 6.98
C LYS A 204 5.76 -10.38 7.72
N ARG A 205 5.46 -9.25 7.05
CA ARG A 205 4.66 -8.17 7.64
C ARG A 205 3.25 -8.64 7.97
N ARG A 206 2.59 -9.37 7.06
CA ARG A 206 1.29 -9.98 7.31
C ARG A 206 1.30 -10.89 8.56
N ASP A 207 2.32 -11.73 8.68
CA ASP A 207 2.42 -12.65 9.81
C ASP A 207 2.67 -11.88 11.13
N THR A 208 3.40 -10.75 11.07
CA THR A 208 3.55 -9.84 12.21
C THR A 208 2.21 -9.22 12.63
N VAL A 209 1.40 -8.73 11.67
CA VAL A 209 0.06 -8.19 11.98
C VAL A 209 -0.79 -9.26 12.68
N ARG A 210 -0.85 -10.48 12.13
CA ARG A 210 -1.60 -11.59 12.72
C ARG A 210 -1.15 -11.91 14.15
N ALA A 211 0.16 -11.91 14.39
CA ALA A 211 0.68 -12.14 15.74
C ALA A 211 0.25 -11.03 16.72
N LYS A 212 0.30 -9.77 16.28
CA LYS A 212 -0.14 -8.64 17.13
C LYS A 212 -1.64 -8.66 17.41
N LEU A 213 -2.46 -9.04 16.44
CA LEU A 213 -3.90 -9.21 16.64
C LEU A 213 -4.19 -10.37 17.60
N ALA A 214 -3.46 -11.49 17.49
CA ALA A 214 -3.59 -12.60 18.44
C ALA A 214 -3.20 -12.18 19.89
N ASP A 215 -2.21 -11.29 20.05
CA ASP A 215 -1.86 -10.72 21.35
C ASP A 215 -3.03 -9.91 21.94
N VAL A 216 -3.70 -9.08 21.10
CA VAL A 216 -4.91 -8.34 21.50
C VAL A 216 -6.05 -9.28 21.87
N GLU A 217 -6.36 -10.26 21.02
CA GLU A 217 -7.43 -11.25 21.26
C GLU A 217 -7.17 -12.02 22.57
N LYS A 218 -5.93 -12.45 22.81
CA LYS A 218 -5.54 -13.12 24.03
C LYS A 218 -5.77 -12.26 25.26
N MET A 219 -5.42 -10.98 25.20
CA MET A 219 -5.66 -10.04 26.29
C MET A 219 -7.16 -9.89 26.55
N LEU A 220 -7.96 -9.60 25.52
CA LEU A 220 -9.41 -9.47 25.66
C LEU A 220 -10.06 -10.72 26.24
N ALA A 221 -9.65 -11.91 25.78
CA ALA A 221 -10.14 -13.17 26.29
C ALA A 221 -9.76 -13.45 27.76
N SER A 222 -8.77 -12.75 28.28
CA SER A 222 -8.34 -12.87 29.69
C SER A 222 -9.13 -11.96 30.64
N LEU A 223 -9.91 -11.01 30.11
CA LEU A 223 -10.68 -10.02 30.88
C LEU A 223 -12.08 -10.56 31.23
N THR A 224 -12.56 -10.17 32.43
CA THR A 224 -13.96 -10.40 32.78
C THR A 224 -14.86 -9.32 32.15
N THR A 225 -16.16 -9.59 32.09
CA THR A 225 -17.14 -8.62 31.57
C THR A 225 -17.12 -7.30 32.36
N GLU A 226 -16.92 -7.39 33.69
CA GLU A 226 -16.81 -6.23 34.57
C GLU A 226 -15.53 -5.42 34.29
N GLN A 227 -14.42 -6.09 34.03
CA GLN A 227 -13.16 -5.44 33.66
C GLN A 227 -13.29 -4.73 32.33
N ILE A 228 -13.90 -5.36 31.31
CA ILE A 228 -14.16 -4.74 30.01
C ILE A 228 -15.01 -3.49 30.18
N ALA A 229 -16.13 -3.56 30.91
CA ALA A 229 -16.99 -2.41 31.17
C ALA A 229 -16.27 -1.29 31.96
N ALA A 230 -15.41 -1.64 32.91
CA ALA A 230 -14.62 -0.66 33.67
C ALA A 230 -13.53 0.00 32.81
N ILE A 231 -12.92 -0.73 31.88
CA ILE A 231 -11.94 -0.21 30.91
C ILE A 231 -12.64 0.77 29.97
N ALA A 232 -13.79 0.39 29.38
CA ALA A 232 -14.56 1.26 28.49
C ALA A 232 -14.95 2.58 29.19
N LYS A 233 -15.52 2.49 30.39
CA LYS A 233 -15.86 3.65 31.17
C LYS A 233 -14.66 4.56 31.48
N ARG A 234 -13.49 3.97 31.73
CA ARG A 234 -12.26 4.74 31.99
C ARG A 234 -11.74 5.40 30.69
N GLU A 235 -11.84 4.71 29.56
CA GLU A 235 -11.45 5.23 28.27
C GLU A 235 -12.31 6.42 27.85
N ASP A 236 -13.63 6.33 28.05
CA ASP A 236 -14.57 7.44 27.83
C ASP A 236 -14.21 8.64 28.69
N ALA A 237 -14.00 8.42 29.99
CA ALA A 237 -13.63 9.51 30.91
C ALA A 237 -12.30 10.18 30.57
N ASP A 238 -11.29 9.40 30.17
CA ASP A 238 -10.00 9.94 29.72
C ASP A 238 -10.18 10.76 28.44
N THR A 239 -11.03 10.30 27.52
CA THR A 239 -11.35 10.98 26.25
C THR A 239 -12.09 12.29 26.48
N ASP A 240 -13.12 12.30 27.36
CA ASP A 240 -13.87 13.48 27.70
C ASP A 240 -12.98 14.54 28.36
N GLU A 241 -12.10 14.13 29.29
CA GLU A 241 -11.14 15.03 29.94
C GLU A 241 -10.13 15.60 28.91
N ALA A 242 -9.64 14.79 27.99
CA ALA A 242 -8.72 15.24 26.94
C ALA A 242 -9.41 16.20 25.96
N GLN A 243 -10.65 15.92 25.58
CA GLN A 243 -11.46 16.78 24.70
C GLN A 243 -11.79 18.12 25.39
N GLU A 244 -12.17 18.11 26.65
CA GLU A 244 -12.42 19.33 27.41
C GLU A 244 -11.16 20.20 27.52
N LYS A 245 -10.01 19.59 27.81
CA LYS A 245 -8.71 20.28 27.81
C LYS A 245 -8.37 20.89 26.47
N LEU A 246 -8.63 20.17 25.38
CA LEU A 246 -8.38 20.65 24.03
C LEU A 246 -9.25 21.84 23.68
N ILE A 247 -10.55 21.79 24.01
CA ILE A 247 -11.50 22.89 23.78
C ILE A 247 -11.13 24.12 24.64
N THR A 248 -10.92 23.91 25.93
CA THR A 248 -10.62 25.02 26.89
C THR A 248 -9.25 25.65 26.63
N SER A 249 -8.31 24.95 26.00
CA SER A 249 -7.03 25.52 25.60
C SER A 249 -7.13 26.53 24.46
N GLY A 250 -8.27 26.59 23.76
CA GLY A 250 -8.46 27.39 22.55
C GLY A 250 -7.68 26.91 21.35
N ALA A 251 -7.07 25.70 21.41
CA ALA A 251 -6.25 25.15 20.32
C ALA A 251 -7.03 24.96 19.01
N LEU A 252 -8.35 24.79 19.07
CA LEU A 252 -9.22 24.67 17.91
C LEU A 252 -9.71 26.03 17.35
N GLY A 253 -9.31 27.15 17.96
CA GLY A 253 -9.80 28.48 17.61
C GLY A 253 -11.27 28.68 18.00
N GLU A 254 -11.88 29.78 17.53
CA GLU A 254 -13.30 30.10 17.82
C GLU A 254 -14.30 29.09 17.23
N ALA A 255 -13.81 28.21 16.33
CA ALA A 255 -14.61 27.16 15.66
C ALA A 255 -15.03 25.99 16.57
N ALA A 256 -14.45 25.89 17.78
CA ALA A 256 -14.74 24.79 18.71
C ALA A 256 -16.01 25.00 19.57
N GLU A 257 -16.49 26.22 19.70
CA GLU A 257 -17.63 26.54 20.54
C GLU A 257 -19.00 26.40 19.85
N GLY A 258 -19.01 26.10 18.55
CA GLY A 258 -20.22 25.90 17.78
C GLY A 258 -20.73 24.46 17.86
N ASP A 259 -21.90 24.28 18.47
CA ASP A 259 -22.76 23.10 18.31
C ASP A 259 -22.78 22.64 16.81
N VAL A 260 -22.80 21.35 16.56
CA VAL A 260 -22.97 20.75 15.20
C VAL A 260 -24.39 21.04 14.64
N SER A 261 -24.93 22.19 14.95
CA SER A 261 -26.14 22.73 14.33
C SER A 261 -25.80 23.23 12.92
N PRO A 262 -26.74 23.21 11.98
CA PRO A 262 -26.54 23.75 10.63
C PRO A 262 -26.03 25.20 10.72
N GLY A 263 -24.76 25.43 10.36
CA GLY A 263 -24.09 26.74 10.43
C GLY A 263 -22.99 26.91 11.49
N GLY A 264 -22.68 25.88 12.30
CA GLY A 264 -21.75 25.99 13.45
C GLY A 264 -20.27 25.69 13.19
N SER A 265 -19.83 25.45 11.98
CA SER A 265 -18.41 25.36 11.67
C SER A 265 -17.89 26.73 11.22
N ALA A 266 -16.95 27.32 11.94
CA ALA A 266 -16.39 28.62 11.55
C ALA A 266 -15.67 28.53 10.16
N ARG A 267 -15.39 27.33 9.66
CA ARG A 267 -14.78 27.10 8.35
C ARG A 267 -15.52 26.00 7.60
N ALA A 268 -15.86 26.30 6.34
CA ALA A 268 -16.41 25.32 5.42
C ALA A 268 -15.27 24.49 4.79
N PRO A 269 -15.53 23.24 4.36
CA PRO A 269 -14.61 22.46 3.55
C PRO A 269 -14.38 23.11 2.19
N SER A 270 -13.45 22.59 1.41
CA SER A 270 -13.45 22.76 -0.05
C SER A 270 -14.52 21.86 -0.68
N ALA A 271 -14.82 22.04 -1.97
CA ALA A 271 -15.74 21.14 -2.68
C ALA A 271 -15.25 19.67 -2.66
N ALA A 272 -13.93 19.45 -2.82
CA ALA A 272 -13.35 18.12 -2.72
C ALA A 272 -13.39 17.58 -1.27
N GLY A 273 -13.14 18.45 -0.27
CA GLY A 273 -13.26 18.11 1.15
C GLY A 273 -14.67 17.69 1.54
N GLU A 274 -15.69 18.36 1.00
CA GLU A 274 -17.10 18.00 1.21
C GLU A 274 -17.43 16.63 0.61
N GLU A 275 -16.97 16.35 -0.63
CA GLU A 275 -17.18 15.06 -1.27
C GLU A 275 -16.46 13.94 -0.49
N ALA A 276 -15.21 14.17 -0.07
CA ALA A 276 -14.44 13.22 0.71
C ALA A 276 -15.12 12.92 2.06
N LEU A 277 -15.57 13.95 2.76
CA LEU A 277 -16.24 13.82 4.05
C LEU A 277 -17.59 13.10 3.92
N THR A 278 -18.39 13.47 2.91
CA THR A 278 -19.66 12.80 2.61
C THR A 278 -19.45 11.30 2.33
N TYR A 279 -18.40 10.98 1.58
CA TYR A 279 -18.04 9.59 1.37
C TYR A 279 -17.69 8.88 2.69
N ALA A 280 -16.83 9.48 3.52
CA ALA A 280 -16.39 8.87 4.78
C ALA A 280 -17.56 8.66 5.76
N VAL A 281 -18.45 9.64 5.90
CA VAL A 281 -19.68 9.51 6.70
C VAL A 281 -20.59 8.39 6.20
N GLY A 282 -20.71 8.23 4.89
CA GLY A 282 -21.45 7.12 4.28
C GLY A 282 -20.85 5.72 4.54
N GLN A 283 -19.65 5.63 5.14
CA GLN A 283 -19.03 4.36 5.53
C GLN A 283 -19.23 4.01 7.03
N ILE A 284 -19.84 4.90 7.81
CA ILE A 284 -20.11 4.66 9.24
C ILE A 284 -20.86 3.33 9.43
N GLY A 285 -20.46 2.58 10.45
CA GLY A 285 -21.01 1.25 10.78
C GLY A 285 -20.32 0.09 10.06
N LYS A 286 -19.45 0.33 9.05
CA LYS A 286 -18.67 -0.74 8.41
C LYS A 286 -17.52 -1.19 9.32
N PRO A 287 -17.17 -2.48 9.30
CA PRO A 287 -16.16 -3.02 10.18
C PRO A 287 -14.75 -2.48 9.86
N TYR A 288 -13.93 -2.35 10.90
CA TYR A 288 -12.49 -2.22 10.72
C TYR A 288 -11.90 -3.55 10.25
N LEU A 289 -11.12 -3.50 9.21
CA LEU A 289 -10.27 -4.63 8.80
C LEU A 289 -8.90 -4.08 8.35
N TRP A 290 -7.82 -4.58 8.95
CA TRP A 290 -6.48 -4.16 8.62
C TRP A 290 -6.16 -4.41 7.13
N GLY A 291 -5.51 -3.45 6.48
CA GLY A 291 -5.21 -3.46 5.05
C GLY A 291 -6.40 -3.18 4.13
N ALA A 292 -7.61 -2.98 4.68
CA ALA A 292 -8.80 -2.78 3.86
C ALA A 292 -8.93 -1.33 3.34
N GLU A 293 -9.41 -1.23 2.10
CA GLU A 293 -9.60 0.01 1.34
C GLU A 293 -11.05 0.23 0.89
N GLY A 294 -11.99 -0.56 1.45
CA GLY A 294 -13.39 -0.57 1.06
C GLY A 294 -13.69 -1.51 -0.13
N PRO A 295 -14.97 -1.63 -0.53
CA PRO A 295 -16.13 -0.91 0.02
C PRO A 295 -16.73 -1.51 1.29
N ASP A 296 -16.39 -2.76 1.67
CA ASP A 296 -17.08 -3.51 2.72
C ASP A 296 -16.47 -3.28 4.11
N ALA A 297 -15.19 -2.96 4.18
CA ALA A 297 -14.43 -2.72 5.39
C ALA A 297 -13.33 -1.69 5.14
N TYR A 298 -12.79 -1.08 6.19
CA TYR A 298 -11.72 -0.09 6.11
C TYR A 298 -10.73 -0.24 7.26
N ASP A 299 -9.45 0.06 7.00
CA ASP A 299 -8.56 0.52 8.05
C ASP A 299 -8.53 2.06 8.12
N CYS A 300 -7.81 2.64 9.07
CA CYS A 300 -7.81 4.09 9.31
C CYS A 300 -7.36 4.89 8.08
N SER A 301 -6.19 4.56 7.52
CA SER A 301 -5.61 5.23 6.36
C SER A 301 -6.29 4.85 5.04
N GLY A 302 -6.87 3.66 4.94
CA GLY A 302 -7.67 3.22 3.80
C GLY A 302 -8.98 3.98 3.66
N LEU A 303 -9.63 4.33 4.77
CA LEU A 303 -10.82 5.18 4.76
C LEU A 303 -10.50 6.58 4.23
N THR A 304 -9.48 7.24 4.76
CA THR A 304 -9.07 8.58 4.34
C THR A 304 -8.55 8.60 2.91
N TRP A 305 -7.73 7.62 2.54
CA TRP A 305 -7.25 7.45 1.17
C TRP A 305 -8.40 7.28 0.16
N ARG A 306 -9.36 6.40 0.46
CA ARG A 306 -10.49 6.14 -0.42
C ARG A 306 -11.40 7.36 -0.57
N ALA A 307 -11.68 8.04 0.53
CA ALA A 307 -12.52 9.22 0.55
C ALA A 307 -11.95 10.33 -0.35
N TRP A 308 -10.67 10.67 -0.18
CA TRP A 308 -10.01 11.69 -0.97
C TRP A 308 -9.77 11.29 -2.43
N THR A 309 -9.43 10.00 -2.67
CA THR A 309 -9.34 9.47 -4.05
C THR A 309 -10.68 9.60 -4.77
N ARG A 310 -11.79 9.38 -4.07
CA ARG A 310 -13.15 9.56 -4.62
C ARG A 310 -13.42 11.02 -4.99
N ALA A 311 -12.95 11.95 -4.18
CA ALA A 311 -13.04 13.39 -4.42
C ALA A 311 -12.02 13.89 -5.48
N GLY A 312 -11.27 13.00 -6.14
CA GLY A 312 -10.33 13.33 -7.20
C GLY A 312 -8.96 13.84 -6.71
N VAL A 313 -8.68 13.79 -5.40
CA VAL A 313 -7.42 14.24 -4.81
C VAL A 313 -6.57 13.03 -4.42
N GLY A 314 -5.32 13.00 -4.86
CA GLY A 314 -4.36 11.95 -4.53
C GLY A 314 -3.84 12.10 -3.10
N VAL A 315 -4.09 11.10 -2.27
CA VAL A 315 -3.60 11.00 -0.89
C VAL A 315 -2.79 9.70 -0.76
N PRO A 316 -1.64 9.69 -0.05
CA PRO A 316 -0.88 8.47 0.19
C PRO A 316 -1.69 7.40 0.91
N ARG A 317 -1.33 6.12 0.70
CA ARG A 317 -2.09 4.99 1.26
C ARG A 317 -1.92 4.82 2.77
N THR A 318 -0.75 5.15 3.32
CA THR A 318 -0.44 4.93 4.74
C THR A 318 -0.53 6.22 5.55
N SER A 319 -0.90 6.12 6.83
CA SER A 319 -0.98 7.26 7.74
C SER A 319 0.36 7.98 7.89
N GLN A 320 1.48 7.24 7.88
CA GLN A 320 2.83 7.81 7.93
C GLN A 320 3.16 8.64 6.67
N GLU A 321 2.81 8.12 5.48
CA GLU A 321 3.01 8.86 4.23
C GLU A 321 2.06 10.05 4.13
N GLN A 322 0.80 9.92 4.58
CA GLN A 322 -0.14 11.05 4.68
C GLN A 322 0.43 12.15 5.58
N TRP A 323 0.98 11.77 6.74
CA TRP A 323 1.69 12.71 7.60
C TRP A 323 2.94 13.29 6.97
N ALA A 324 3.76 12.52 6.29
CA ALA A 324 5.04 12.95 5.76
C ALA A 324 4.93 13.84 4.52
N GLU A 325 3.95 13.59 3.65
CA GLU A 325 3.87 14.19 2.33
C GLU A 325 2.84 15.31 2.21
N LEU A 326 1.76 15.29 3.02
CA LEU A 326 0.74 16.32 2.95
C LEU A 326 1.12 17.57 3.77
N PRO A 327 0.74 18.77 3.32
CA PRO A 327 0.99 20.01 4.03
C PRO A 327 0.35 20.04 5.42
N ARG A 328 1.10 20.53 6.41
CA ARG A 328 0.63 20.71 7.79
C ARG A 328 -0.40 21.83 7.88
N VAL A 329 -1.34 21.67 8.78
CA VAL A 329 -2.30 22.70 9.14
C VAL A 329 -2.39 22.81 10.66
N GLU A 330 -2.47 24.03 11.16
CA GLU A 330 -2.67 24.27 12.59
C GLU A 330 -4.06 23.81 13.03
N LEU A 331 -4.17 23.29 14.25
CA LEU A 331 -5.46 22.82 14.76
C LEU A 331 -6.53 23.92 14.79
N SER A 332 -6.12 25.17 15.01
CA SER A 332 -6.99 26.34 14.94
C SER A 332 -7.49 26.67 13.53
N GLU A 333 -6.88 26.09 12.51
CA GLU A 333 -7.20 26.31 11.10
C GLU A 333 -7.90 25.10 10.44
N LEU A 334 -8.26 24.09 11.22
CA LEU A 334 -8.96 22.91 10.72
C LEU A 334 -10.26 23.27 9.99
N ARG A 335 -10.47 22.63 8.85
CA ARG A 335 -11.74 22.63 8.12
C ARG A 335 -12.21 21.19 7.89
N PRO A 336 -13.54 20.93 7.77
CA PRO A 336 -14.04 19.59 7.48
C PRO A 336 -13.36 19.00 6.25
N GLY A 337 -12.93 17.72 6.37
CA GLY A 337 -12.10 17.05 5.36
C GLY A 337 -10.62 16.97 5.68
N ASP A 338 -10.05 17.90 6.47
CA ASP A 338 -8.65 17.80 6.91
C ASP A 338 -8.39 16.48 7.65
N LEU A 339 -7.16 16.00 7.60
CA LEU A 339 -6.76 14.75 8.24
C LEU A 339 -6.06 15.03 9.56
N VAL A 340 -6.56 14.43 10.62
CA VAL A 340 -5.98 14.48 11.97
C VAL A 340 -5.16 13.23 12.18
N VAL A 341 -3.89 13.39 12.54
CA VAL A 341 -2.93 12.31 12.71
C VAL A 341 -2.58 12.16 14.19
N TYR A 342 -2.49 10.92 14.62
CA TYR A 342 -2.31 10.56 16.01
C TYR A 342 -1.03 9.74 16.23
N PHE A 343 -0.57 9.75 17.48
CA PHE A 343 0.62 9.08 17.97
C PHE A 343 1.94 9.57 17.36
N PRO A 344 3.06 9.54 18.11
CA PRO A 344 4.35 10.07 17.65
C PRO A 344 4.89 9.46 16.36
N LYS A 345 4.45 8.22 16.03
CA LYS A 345 4.85 7.50 14.81
C LYS A 345 3.80 7.61 13.69
N ALA A 346 2.81 8.49 13.82
CA ALA A 346 1.73 8.66 12.86
C ALA A 346 1.04 7.33 12.50
N THR A 347 0.73 6.49 13.49
CA THR A 347 0.17 5.16 13.28
C THR A 347 -1.33 5.14 13.07
N HIS A 348 -2.01 6.25 13.34
CA HIS A 348 -3.45 6.38 13.14
C HIS A 348 -3.81 7.73 12.51
N VAL A 349 -4.89 7.73 11.73
CA VAL A 349 -5.41 8.93 11.07
C VAL A 349 -6.94 8.91 11.04
N ALA A 350 -7.53 10.11 11.16
CA ALA A 350 -8.96 10.33 11.07
C ALA A 350 -9.25 11.54 10.16
N MET A 351 -10.49 11.69 9.71
CA MET A 351 -10.93 12.85 8.93
C MET A 351 -11.73 13.78 9.84
N TYR A 352 -11.36 15.06 9.87
CA TYR A 352 -12.04 16.07 10.66
C TYR A 352 -13.44 16.34 10.10
N LEU A 353 -14.44 16.25 10.98
CA LEU A 353 -15.85 16.44 10.64
C LEU A 353 -16.31 17.88 10.89
N GLY A 354 -15.64 18.59 11.80
CA GLY A 354 -16.07 19.85 12.38
C GLY A 354 -16.51 19.68 13.84
N GLY A 355 -16.63 20.79 14.59
CA GLY A 355 -17.09 20.78 15.98
C GLY A 355 -16.28 19.89 16.92
N GLY A 356 -14.97 19.80 16.71
CA GLY A 356 -14.09 18.96 17.54
C GLY A 356 -14.31 17.46 17.39
N LYS A 357 -14.87 17.00 16.26
CA LYS A 357 -15.18 15.59 15.98
C LYS A 357 -14.45 15.11 14.73
N VAL A 358 -14.21 13.81 14.67
CA VAL A 358 -13.58 13.13 13.54
C VAL A 358 -14.39 11.89 13.14
N VAL A 359 -14.31 11.48 11.87
CA VAL A 359 -14.78 10.19 11.39
C VAL A 359 -13.57 9.31 11.07
N HIS A 360 -13.55 8.09 11.58
CA HIS A 360 -12.44 7.17 11.41
C HIS A 360 -12.84 5.69 11.51
N ALA A 361 -11.94 4.81 11.09
CA ALA A 361 -11.95 3.38 11.42
C ALA A 361 -10.99 3.19 12.61
N PRO A 362 -11.46 3.04 13.85
CA PRO A 362 -10.62 3.24 15.03
C PRO A 362 -9.59 2.12 15.23
N ARG A 363 -10.00 0.85 15.26
CA ARG A 363 -9.11 -0.29 15.53
C ARG A 363 -9.80 -1.64 15.23
N PRO A 364 -9.04 -2.76 15.21
CA PRO A 364 -9.60 -4.10 15.04
C PRO A 364 -10.70 -4.40 16.04
N GLY A 365 -11.82 -4.95 15.57
CA GLY A 365 -13.02 -5.26 16.36
C GLY A 365 -14.03 -4.13 16.45
N ALA A 366 -13.66 -2.91 16.06
CA ALA A 366 -14.56 -1.77 16.03
C ALA A 366 -15.10 -1.50 14.60
N ARG A 367 -15.95 -0.49 14.48
CA ARG A 367 -16.57 -0.03 13.24
C ARG A 367 -16.17 1.40 12.93
N VAL A 368 -16.27 1.79 11.65
CA VAL A 368 -16.18 3.21 11.27
C VAL A 368 -17.22 4.00 12.06
N LYS A 369 -16.79 5.04 12.75
CA LYS A 369 -17.62 5.84 13.64
C LYS A 369 -17.14 7.29 13.75
N VAL A 370 -17.92 8.10 14.41
CA VAL A 370 -17.55 9.45 14.82
C VAL A 370 -17.04 9.41 16.26
N SER A 371 -15.90 10.03 16.52
CA SER A 371 -15.29 10.14 17.85
C SER A 371 -14.88 11.61 18.15
N PRO A 372 -14.69 11.96 19.44
CA PRO A 372 -14.04 13.22 19.79
C PRO A 372 -12.66 13.34 19.16
N LEU A 373 -12.24 14.53 18.78
CA LEU A 373 -10.93 14.77 18.16
C LEU A 373 -9.79 14.35 19.07
N ALA A 374 -9.93 14.47 20.37
CA ALA A 374 -8.94 14.08 21.36
C ALA A 374 -9.07 12.62 21.84
N SER A 375 -9.77 11.74 21.08
CA SER A 375 -9.89 10.31 21.43
C SER A 375 -8.56 9.56 21.46
N ASN A 376 -7.53 10.09 20.79
CA ASN A 376 -6.17 9.57 20.81
C ASN A 376 -5.15 10.71 20.96
N PRO A 377 -3.90 10.42 21.40
CA PRO A 377 -2.85 11.43 21.49
C PRO A 377 -2.55 12.09 20.14
N LEU A 378 -2.86 13.38 20.02
CA LEU A 378 -2.69 14.15 18.80
C LEU A 378 -1.21 14.32 18.43
N LEU A 379 -0.87 14.08 17.16
CA LEU A 379 0.40 14.45 16.57
C LEU A 379 0.30 15.79 15.81
N GLY A 380 -0.82 16.02 15.13
CA GLY A 380 -1.12 17.22 14.38
C GLY A 380 -2.13 16.96 13.27
N ALA A 381 -2.22 17.90 12.33
CA ALA A 381 -3.14 17.77 11.20
C ALA A 381 -2.48 18.10 9.87
N VAL A 382 -3.05 17.58 8.77
CA VAL A 382 -2.61 17.81 7.41
C VAL A 382 -3.81 18.07 6.50
N ARG A 383 -3.58 18.81 5.41
CA ARG A 383 -4.61 19.17 4.42
C ARG A 383 -4.27 18.59 3.06
N PRO A 384 -5.11 17.70 2.51
CA PRO A 384 -4.90 17.10 1.21
C PRO A 384 -5.01 18.06 0.02
N ASP A 385 -5.74 19.16 0.17
CA ASP A 385 -6.03 20.13 -0.88
C ASP A 385 -5.75 21.58 -0.45
N PRO A 386 -4.48 21.92 -0.12
CA PRO A 386 -4.11 23.19 0.50
C PRO A 386 -4.45 24.42 -0.35
N ASP A 387 -4.45 24.27 -1.67
CA ASP A 387 -4.67 25.35 -2.63
C ASP A 387 -6.16 25.52 -3.02
N ALA A 388 -7.06 24.67 -2.50
CA ALA A 388 -8.46 24.72 -2.81
C ALA A 388 -9.21 25.76 -1.95
N ASP A 389 -10.04 26.58 -2.60
CA ASP A 389 -10.91 27.53 -1.91
C ASP A 389 -11.95 26.80 -1.06
N SER A 390 -12.25 27.35 0.13
CA SER A 390 -13.34 26.88 0.96
C SER A 390 -14.69 27.29 0.36
N LEU A 391 -15.69 26.43 0.56
CA LEU A 391 -17.08 26.77 0.28
C LEU A 391 -17.54 27.93 1.16
N ASP A 392 -18.67 28.54 0.82
CA ASP A 392 -19.28 29.56 1.65
C ASP A 392 -19.80 28.94 2.96
N ALA A 393 -19.20 29.37 4.08
CA ALA A 393 -19.54 28.86 5.40
C ALA A 393 -21.01 29.08 5.79
N ALA A 394 -21.64 30.14 5.27
CA ALA A 394 -23.05 30.45 5.56
C ALA A 394 -24.01 29.48 4.85
N SER A 395 -23.60 28.86 3.76
CA SER A 395 -24.40 27.93 2.97
C SER A 395 -24.00 26.45 3.14
N TYR A 396 -22.87 26.18 3.79
CA TYR A 396 -22.41 24.80 4.01
C TYR A 396 -23.29 24.08 5.03
N VAL A 397 -23.76 22.91 4.66
CA VAL A 397 -24.52 21.99 5.51
C VAL A 397 -23.71 20.73 5.72
N PRO A 398 -23.26 20.42 6.94
CA PRO A 398 -22.56 19.19 7.23
C PRO A 398 -23.38 17.95 6.81
N PRO A 399 -22.72 16.85 6.42
CA PRO A 399 -23.44 15.62 6.09
C PRO A 399 -24.20 15.10 7.31
N GLU A 400 -25.45 14.64 7.09
CA GLU A 400 -26.28 14.04 8.13
C GLU A 400 -25.64 12.74 8.62
N LEU A 401 -25.50 12.63 9.95
CA LEU A 401 -24.93 11.44 10.56
C LEU A 401 -26.00 10.35 10.69
N PRO A 402 -25.69 9.09 10.33
CA PRO A 402 -26.62 7.99 10.54
C PRO A 402 -26.86 7.75 12.04
N PRO A 403 -28.03 7.18 12.41
CA PRO A 403 -28.28 6.76 13.78
C PRO A 403 -27.16 5.85 14.31
N GLY A 404 -26.71 6.06 15.55
CA GLY A 404 -25.62 5.31 16.13
C GLY A 404 -24.22 5.66 15.60
N ALA A 405 -24.06 6.78 14.90
CA ALA A 405 -22.76 7.21 14.37
C ALA A 405 -21.66 7.38 15.42
N THR A 406 -22.04 7.71 16.65
CA THR A 406 -21.15 7.86 17.81
C THR A 406 -21.16 6.64 18.73
N GLU A 407 -22.02 5.65 18.43
CA GLU A 407 -22.13 4.43 19.22
C GLU A 407 -21.07 3.42 18.80
N GLY A 408 -20.79 2.50 19.69
CA GLY A 408 -19.79 1.46 19.49
C GLY A 408 -18.61 1.68 20.43
N ASP A 409 -18.30 0.59 21.12
CA ASP A 409 -17.20 0.53 22.06
C ASP A 409 -15.87 0.55 21.31
N ASP A 410 -14.99 1.48 21.64
CA ASP A 410 -13.63 1.50 21.15
C ASP A 410 -12.80 0.34 21.72
N THR A 411 -13.32 -0.43 22.68
CA THR A 411 -12.65 -1.61 23.23
C THR A 411 -12.64 -2.83 22.30
N GLY A 412 -13.29 -2.75 21.13
CA GLY A 412 -13.25 -3.82 20.13
C GLY A 412 -14.10 -5.05 20.48
N ASN A 413 -15.05 -4.93 21.43
CA ASN A 413 -15.87 -6.04 21.90
C ASN A 413 -17.17 -6.27 21.09
N ASP A 414 -17.36 -5.61 19.96
CA ASP A 414 -18.45 -5.94 19.05
C ASP A 414 -18.23 -7.32 18.45
N SER A 415 -18.59 -8.35 19.25
CA SER A 415 -18.60 -9.77 18.88
C SER A 415 -19.51 -9.98 17.68
N GLN A 416 -18.99 -9.79 16.47
CA GLN A 416 -19.53 -10.40 15.26
C GLN A 416 -18.42 -11.02 14.45
N SER A 417 -18.48 -12.36 14.48
CA SER A 417 -17.81 -13.32 13.62
C SER A 417 -17.32 -12.73 12.30
N ALA A 418 -15.99 -12.75 12.12
CA ALA A 418 -15.36 -12.63 10.82
C ALA A 418 -15.94 -13.70 9.89
N PRO A 419 -16.29 -13.40 8.64
CA PRO A 419 -16.56 -14.44 7.66
C PRO A 419 -15.25 -15.20 7.43
N ALA A 420 -15.28 -16.49 7.68
CA ALA A 420 -14.24 -17.41 7.30
C ALA A 420 -14.10 -17.39 5.77
N GLY A 421 -12.94 -16.98 5.26
CA GLY A 421 -12.53 -16.99 3.88
C GLY A 421 -11.06 -17.35 3.76
#